data_c2de965fc8ea57431442eb627e95763f
#
_entry.id   c2de965fc8ea57431442eb627e95763f
#
_cell.length_a   1.000
_cell.length_b   1.000
_cell.length_c   1.000
_cell.angle_alpha   90.00
_cell.angle_beta   90.00
_cell.angle_gamma   90.00
#
_symmetry.space_group_name_H-M   'P 1'
#
loop_
_entity.id
_entity.type
_entity.pdbx_description
1 polymer ?
#
loop_
_entity_poly.entity_id
_entity_poly.type
_entity_poly.pdbx_seq_one_letter_code
_entity_poly.pdbx_strand_id
1 'polypeptide(L)'
;MRILYDSKSAEHKTPFGCVKENEECRMTVHIPESIKTRRAFLILKSDDEFLLQVPMQKTLTKDAYEHYTATFSLYRRGLYFYYFKIETLSGAFSLYKYGAHDTNMEDGSLWQLSCIKNGEKVDPFYYGAVYYQIFPDRFYKERTLSGEGKIPPFKIHENESDTPDYLPDPDGKILNNDFFGGNLAGIEKKLPYLKELGIKVIYLNPIFFAYSNHRYDTADYLKVDPLLGTENDFSSLCDAAHKSGMRVILDGVFSHTGVDSVYFDKNNRFGNGAYLNENSPYKSWYKFGSDKSYTSWWGIDTLPCVNELSKSFTDFIIDSEDSVVAHWLAAGADGF
;
A
#
# COMPACT_ATOMS: atom_id res chain seq x y z
N MET A 1 13.62 -8.25 37.16
CA MET A 1 14.24 -8.27 35.81
C MET A 1 13.23 -8.85 34.85
N ARG A 2 13.11 -8.30 33.63
CA ARG A 2 12.22 -8.81 32.57
C ARG A 2 13.02 -9.60 31.52
N ILE A 3 12.36 -10.46 30.77
CA ILE A 3 12.97 -11.15 29.62
C ILE A 3 13.10 -10.12 28.48
N LEU A 4 14.24 -10.10 27.77
CA LEU A 4 14.52 -9.11 26.73
C LEU A 4 14.53 -9.79 25.36
N TYR A 5 13.77 -9.21 24.44
CA TYR A 5 13.79 -9.53 23.03
C TYR A 5 13.24 -8.34 22.21
N ASP A 6 14.00 -7.90 21.24
CA ASP A 6 13.57 -6.88 20.28
C ASP A 6 13.90 -7.35 18.86
N SER A 7 12.88 -7.66 18.06
CA SER A 7 13.04 -8.12 16.68
C SER A 7 13.70 -7.11 15.73
N LYS A 8 13.83 -5.87 16.17
CA LYS A 8 14.49 -4.77 15.44
C LYS A 8 15.97 -4.59 15.82
N SER A 9 16.44 -5.32 16.81
CA SER A 9 17.85 -5.30 17.23
C SER A 9 18.61 -6.45 16.59
N ALA A 10 19.77 -6.18 15.96
CA ALA A 10 20.66 -7.20 15.41
C ALA A 10 21.24 -8.16 16.47
N GLU A 11 21.27 -7.75 17.74
CA GLU A 11 21.63 -8.58 18.86
C GLU A 11 20.63 -9.71 19.07
N HIS A 12 19.34 -9.42 18.86
CA HIS A 12 18.26 -10.36 19.08
C HIS A 12 17.82 -11.10 17.83
N LYS A 13 17.96 -10.52 16.64
CA LYS A 13 17.54 -11.16 15.39
C LYS A 13 18.46 -10.80 14.22
N THR A 14 18.96 -11.83 13.53
CA THR A 14 19.79 -11.69 12.32
C THR A 14 19.34 -12.74 11.29
N PRO A 15 19.06 -12.37 10.02
CA PRO A 15 19.13 -11.01 9.46
C PRO A 15 18.04 -10.09 10.00
N PHE A 16 18.25 -8.77 9.86
CA PHE A 16 17.25 -7.78 10.14
C PHE A 16 16.11 -7.85 9.10
N GLY A 17 14.87 -7.61 9.53
CA GLY A 17 13.70 -7.60 8.63
C GLY A 17 13.27 -9.02 8.21
N CYS A 18 13.02 -9.22 6.90
CA CYS A 18 12.63 -10.50 6.33
C CYS A 18 13.82 -11.47 6.23
N VAL A 19 13.50 -12.75 6.02
CA VAL A 19 14.46 -13.80 5.67
C VAL A 19 14.18 -14.29 4.25
N LYS A 20 15.19 -14.82 3.57
CA LYS A 20 15.03 -15.48 2.27
C LYS A 20 14.83 -16.98 2.46
N GLU A 21 14.20 -17.63 1.48
CA GLU A 21 14.14 -19.11 1.46
C GLU A 21 15.55 -19.70 1.60
N ASN A 22 15.71 -20.65 2.51
CA ASN A 22 16.95 -21.35 2.87
C ASN A 22 18.04 -20.44 3.50
N GLU A 23 17.76 -19.18 3.79
CA GLU A 23 18.67 -18.32 4.53
C GLU A 23 18.63 -18.68 6.02
N GLU A 24 19.81 -18.71 6.63
CA GLU A 24 19.92 -18.93 8.07
C GLU A 24 19.42 -17.70 8.84
N CYS A 25 18.50 -17.93 9.77
CA CYS A 25 18.02 -16.94 10.71
C CYS A 25 18.42 -17.30 12.12
N ARG A 26 19.00 -16.36 12.84
CA ARG A 26 19.37 -16.49 14.25
C ARG A 26 18.51 -15.59 15.11
N MET A 27 17.88 -16.14 16.15
CA MET A 27 17.11 -15.38 17.14
C MET A 27 17.63 -15.68 18.53
N THR A 28 17.89 -14.62 19.32
CA THR A 28 18.43 -14.72 20.68
C THR A 28 17.52 -13.99 21.67
N VAL A 29 17.06 -14.68 22.69
CA VAL A 29 16.29 -14.11 23.80
C VAL A 29 17.18 -14.07 25.05
N HIS A 30 17.15 -12.97 25.79
CA HIS A 30 17.89 -12.80 27.05
C HIS A 30 16.94 -13.04 28.23
N ILE A 31 17.18 -14.10 28.97
CA ILE A 31 16.34 -14.54 30.08
C ILE A 31 17.10 -14.33 31.38
N PRO A 32 16.53 -13.64 32.39
CA PRO A 32 17.19 -13.48 33.68
C PRO A 32 17.52 -14.83 34.31
N GLU A 33 18.70 -15.00 34.90
CA GLU A 33 19.12 -16.22 35.63
C GLU A 33 18.13 -16.59 36.72
N SER A 34 17.46 -15.63 37.34
CA SER A 34 16.46 -15.86 38.37
C SER A 34 15.24 -16.66 37.90
N ILE A 35 14.98 -16.71 36.57
CA ILE A 35 13.91 -17.52 35.96
C ILE A 35 14.21 -19.03 36.09
N LYS A 36 15.48 -19.42 36.19
CA LYS A 36 15.93 -20.82 36.27
C LYS A 36 15.43 -21.66 35.08
N THR A 37 15.69 -21.15 33.88
CA THR A 37 15.27 -21.78 32.62
C THR A 37 15.87 -23.13 32.44
N ARG A 38 15.06 -24.16 32.15
CA ARG A 38 15.50 -25.50 31.79
C ARG A 38 15.62 -25.69 30.29
N ARG A 39 14.63 -25.20 29.53
CA ARG A 39 14.57 -25.28 28.09
C ARG A 39 13.87 -24.01 27.54
N ALA A 40 14.29 -23.58 26.40
CA ALA A 40 13.61 -22.53 25.65
C ALA A 40 13.40 -23.00 24.21
N PHE A 41 12.30 -22.55 23.60
CA PHE A 41 11.93 -22.90 22.24
C PHE A 41 11.44 -21.65 21.51
N LEU A 42 11.82 -21.53 20.27
CA LEU A 42 11.17 -20.65 19.30
C LEU A 42 10.03 -21.43 18.63
N ILE A 43 8.83 -20.89 18.63
CA ILE A 43 7.65 -21.48 18.00
C ILE A 43 7.25 -20.62 16.83
N LEU A 44 7.27 -21.16 15.61
CA LEU A 44 6.82 -20.47 14.38
C LEU A 44 5.52 -21.13 13.89
N LYS A 45 4.60 -20.30 13.42
CA LYS A 45 3.32 -20.69 12.84
C LYS A 45 3.14 -19.98 11.50
N SER A 46 2.42 -20.60 10.57
CA SER A 46 1.88 -19.93 9.37
C SER A 46 0.36 -20.10 9.34
N ASP A 47 -0.31 -19.38 8.43
CA ASP A 47 -1.76 -19.47 8.23
C ASP A 47 -2.20 -20.87 7.73
N ASP A 48 -1.28 -21.63 7.11
CA ASP A 48 -1.50 -23.01 6.63
C ASP A 48 -1.35 -24.08 7.73
N GLU A 49 -1.52 -23.73 9.00
CA GLU A 49 -1.36 -24.62 10.15
C GLU A 49 0.07 -25.19 10.33
N PHE A 50 1.05 -24.69 9.58
CA PHE A 50 2.44 -25.09 9.79
C PHE A 50 2.90 -24.68 11.20
N LEU A 51 3.48 -25.62 11.91
CA LEU A 51 4.07 -25.39 13.22
C LEU A 51 5.50 -25.93 13.25
N LEU A 52 6.45 -25.05 13.49
CA LEU A 52 7.86 -25.42 13.71
C LEU A 52 8.26 -25.04 15.14
N GLN A 53 8.75 -26.02 15.88
CA GLN A 53 9.34 -25.81 17.19
C GLN A 53 10.85 -25.98 17.12
N VAL A 54 11.59 -24.89 17.30
CA VAL A 54 13.07 -24.87 17.26
C VAL A 54 13.59 -24.80 18.68
N PRO A 55 14.35 -25.79 19.15
CA PRO A 55 15.00 -25.72 20.46
C PRO A 55 16.08 -24.63 20.45
N MET A 56 16.12 -23.86 21.54
CA MET A 56 17.11 -22.81 21.73
C MET A 56 18.24 -23.30 22.64
N GLN A 57 19.46 -22.98 22.28
CA GLN A 57 20.65 -23.34 23.06
C GLN A 57 21.11 -22.15 23.90
N LYS A 58 21.51 -22.38 25.12
CA LYS A 58 22.18 -21.41 25.96
C LYS A 58 23.59 -21.17 25.41
N THR A 59 23.85 -19.95 24.95
CA THR A 59 25.09 -19.58 24.29
C THR A 59 26.02 -18.72 25.14
N LEU A 60 25.44 -17.94 26.04
CA LEU A 60 26.19 -16.99 26.88
C LEU A 60 25.45 -16.74 28.19
N THR A 61 26.19 -16.41 29.24
CA THR A 61 25.65 -15.77 30.44
C THR A 61 26.42 -14.46 30.67
N LYS A 62 25.69 -13.37 30.72
CA LYS A 62 26.26 -12.02 30.89
C LYS A 62 25.26 -11.12 31.61
N ASP A 63 25.75 -10.28 32.54
CA ASP A 63 24.96 -9.26 33.25
C ASP A 63 23.71 -9.81 33.94
N ALA A 64 23.82 -11.05 34.54
CA ALA A 64 22.74 -11.82 35.15
C ALA A 64 21.62 -12.26 34.19
N TYR A 65 21.92 -12.33 32.87
CA TYR A 65 21.06 -12.91 31.84
C TYR A 65 21.70 -14.12 31.18
N GLU A 66 20.88 -15.14 30.94
CA GLU A 66 21.18 -16.26 30.09
C GLU A 66 20.68 -15.98 28.67
N HIS A 67 21.56 -16.06 27.68
CA HIS A 67 21.23 -15.86 26.27
C HIS A 67 20.89 -17.20 25.64
N TYR A 68 19.65 -17.37 25.20
CA TYR A 68 19.17 -18.54 24.49
C TYR A 68 19.01 -18.22 23.01
N THR A 69 19.67 -19.00 22.16
CA THR A 69 19.71 -18.76 20.70
C THR A 69 19.10 -19.94 19.94
N ALA A 70 18.21 -19.64 19.01
CA ALA A 70 17.75 -20.54 17.97
C ALA A 70 18.36 -20.15 16.63
N THR A 71 18.79 -21.16 15.86
CA THR A 71 19.24 -21.03 14.48
C THR A 71 18.39 -21.92 13.61
N PHE A 72 17.79 -21.39 12.55
CA PHE A 72 16.89 -22.13 11.67
C PHE A 72 16.86 -21.52 10.27
N SER A 73 16.27 -22.24 9.32
CA SER A 73 15.96 -21.73 7.97
C SER A 73 14.53 -22.08 7.62
N LEU A 74 13.89 -21.22 6.82
CA LEU A 74 12.57 -21.46 6.26
C LEU A 74 12.70 -21.85 4.78
N TYR A 75 12.02 -22.92 4.39
CA TYR A 75 12.11 -23.49 3.04
C TYR A 75 10.96 -23.07 2.12
N ARG A 76 9.98 -22.33 2.66
CA ARG A 76 8.79 -21.88 1.93
C ARG A 76 8.56 -20.42 2.20
N ARG A 77 8.39 -19.64 1.11
CA ARG A 77 7.95 -18.24 1.19
C ARG A 77 6.58 -18.13 1.84
N GLY A 78 6.36 -17.05 2.56
CA GLY A 78 5.09 -16.78 3.23
C GLY A 78 5.25 -15.91 4.45
N LEU A 79 4.14 -15.71 5.11
CA LEU A 79 4.05 -14.99 6.35
C LEU A 79 4.04 -15.97 7.52
N TYR A 80 4.95 -15.77 8.45
CA TYR A 80 5.08 -16.56 9.67
C TYR A 80 4.87 -15.66 10.87
N PHE A 81 4.34 -16.27 11.92
CA PHE A 81 4.18 -15.65 13.23
C PHE A 81 4.93 -16.46 14.26
N TYR A 82 5.58 -15.82 15.22
CA TYR A 82 6.36 -16.54 16.21
C TYR A 82 6.23 -15.97 17.61
N TYR A 83 6.56 -16.82 18.58
CA TYR A 83 6.69 -16.52 20.00
C TYR A 83 7.72 -17.45 20.61
N PHE A 84 8.10 -17.21 21.87
CA PHE A 84 9.01 -18.09 22.59
C PHE A 84 8.24 -18.86 23.66
N LYS A 85 8.57 -20.15 23.83
CA LYS A 85 8.10 -20.97 24.94
C LYS A 85 9.27 -21.24 25.86
N ILE A 86 9.12 -20.95 27.16
CA ILE A 86 10.17 -21.10 28.18
C ILE A 86 9.68 -22.08 29.24
N GLU A 87 10.48 -23.09 29.49
CA GLU A 87 10.22 -24.11 30.50
C GLU A 87 11.17 -23.94 31.68
N THR A 88 10.63 -23.93 32.87
CA THR A 88 11.34 -23.75 34.14
C THR A 88 11.13 -24.99 35.06
N LEU A 89 11.67 -24.95 36.26
CA LEU A 89 11.42 -26.00 37.27
C LEU A 89 9.97 -25.99 37.77
N SER A 90 9.30 -24.83 37.73
CA SER A 90 7.96 -24.64 38.28
C SER A 90 6.83 -24.69 37.23
N GLY A 91 7.15 -24.79 35.94
CA GLY A 91 6.18 -24.84 34.86
C GLY A 91 6.71 -24.27 33.56
N ALA A 92 5.80 -23.97 32.62
CA ALA A 92 6.13 -23.39 31.33
C ALA A 92 5.23 -22.18 31.08
N PHE A 93 5.78 -21.19 30.38
CA PHE A 93 5.04 -20.01 29.92
C PHE A 93 5.48 -19.62 28.52
N SER A 94 4.66 -18.79 27.86
CA SER A 94 4.97 -18.23 26.56
C SER A 94 5.35 -16.77 26.69
N LEU A 95 6.27 -16.31 25.85
CA LEU A 95 6.69 -14.92 25.74
C LEU A 95 6.15 -14.35 24.46
N TYR A 96 5.40 -13.28 24.56
CA TYR A 96 4.72 -12.57 23.48
C TYR A 96 5.29 -11.19 23.25
N LYS A 97 5.01 -10.63 22.08
CA LYS A 97 5.31 -9.23 21.74
C LYS A 97 4.36 -8.31 22.49
N TYR A 98 4.92 -7.29 23.14
CA TYR A 98 4.18 -6.24 23.80
C TYR A 98 4.68 -4.86 23.33
N GLY A 99 3.80 -4.07 22.73
CA GLY A 99 4.20 -2.79 22.16
C GLY A 99 5.24 -2.94 21.01
N ALA A 100 6.11 -1.94 20.88
CA ALA A 100 7.09 -1.88 19.79
C ALA A 100 8.40 -2.65 20.08
N HIS A 101 8.84 -2.68 21.34
CA HIS A 101 10.19 -3.14 21.76
C HIS A 101 10.16 -4.02 23.01
N ASP A 102 8.99 -4.36 23.52
CA ASP A 102 8.84 -5.07 24.79
C ASP A 102 8.25 -6.46 24.64
N THR A 103 8.33 -7.22 25.73
CA THR A 103 7.84 -8.59 25.86
C THR A 103 6.87 -8.70 27.04
N ASN A 104 5.90 -9.63 26.95
CA ASN A 104 4.99 -10.00 28.05
C ASN A 104 4.83 -11.51 28.11
N MET A 105 4.59 -12.04 29.32
CA MET A 105 4.42 -13.47 29.59
C MET A 105 2.95 -13.90 29.73
N GLU A 106 2.03 -12.96 29.90
CA GLU A 106 0.61 -13.24 30.15
C GLU A 106 -0.20 -13.20 28.85
N ASP A 107 -0.06 -12.08 28.11
CA ASP A 107 -0.75 -11.86 26.85
C ASP A 107 0.10 -11.04 25.89
N GLY A 108 -0.30 -10.97 24.66
CA GLY A 108 0.35 -10.15 23.63
C GLY A 108 0.13 -10.68 22.22
N SER A 109 0.61 -9.93 21.25
CA SER A 109 0.62 -10.36 19.87
C SER A 109 1.82 -11.24 19.55
N LEU A 110 1.75 -11.99 18.46
CA LEU A 110 2.90 -12.71 17.93
C LEU A 110 3.81 -11.74 17.18
N TRP A 111 5.12 -12.01 17.17
CA TRP A 111 6.00 -11.34 16.22
C TRP A 111 5.77 -11.91 14.83
N GLN A 112 5.96 -11.07 13.83
CA GLN A 112 5.80 -11.42 12.42
C GLN A 112 7.16 -11.62 11.77
N LEU A 113 7.29 -12.63 10.91
CA LEU A 113 8.48 -12.92 10.11
C LEU A 113 8.05 -13.23 8.68
N SER A 114 8.44 -12.40 7.73
CA SER A 114 8.24 -12.66 6.31
C SER A 114 9.41 -13.46 5.74
N CYS A 115 9.09 -14.56 5.05
CA CYS A 115 10.04 -15.31 4.25
C CYS A 115 9.79 -15.02 2.77
N ILE A 116 10.80 -14.47 2.08
CA ILE A 116 10.73 -14.09 0.67
C ILE A 116 11.50 -15.09 -0.20
N LYS A 117 11.22 -15.07 -1.50
CA LYS A 117 11.93 -15.90 -2.47
C LYS A 117 13.42 -15.55 -2.51
N ASN A 118 14.26 -16.55 -2.55
CA ASN A 118 15.69 -16.34 -2.73
C ASN A 118 15.98 -15.89 -4.17
N GLY A 119 16.83 -14.87 -4.31
CA GLY A 119 17.25 -14.34 -5.62
C GLY A 119 16.39 -13.20 -6.16
N GLU A 120 15.30 -12.80 -5.51
CA GLU A 120 14.62 -11.55 -5.82
C GLU A 120 15.55 -10.37 -5.54
N LYS A 121 15.70 -9.51 -6.55
CA LYS A 121 16.50 -8.29 -6.44
C LYS A 121 15.55 -7.11 -6.37
N VAL A 122 15.65 -6.34 -5.30
CA VAL A 122 15.07 -5.00 -5.26
C VAL A 122 16.02 -4.06 -6.00
N ASP A 123 15.50 -3.21 -6.88
CA ASP A 123 16.31 -2.21 -7.56
C ASP A 123 16.99 -1.32 -6.49
N PRO A 124 18.34 -1.25 -6.48
CA PRO A 124 19.09 -0.44 -5.51
C PRO A 124 18.72 1.03 -5.51
N PHE A 125 18.10 1.52 -6.58
CA PHE A 125 17.61 2.89 -6.68
C PHE A 125 16.66 3.27 -5.53
N TYR A 126 15.84 2.31 -5.06
CA TYR A 126 14.87 2.58 -4.00
C TYR A 126 15.43 2.50 -2.59
N TYR A 127 16.67 2.01 -2.40
CA TYR A 127 17.27 1.96 -1.07
C TYR A 127 17.65 3.36 -0.58
N GLY A 128 16.99 3.79 0.51
CA GLY A 128 17.18 5.11 1.08
C GLY A 128 16.65 6.27 0.22
N ALA A 129 15.82 5.97 -0.79
CA ALA A 129 15.20 6.98 -1.63
C ALA A 129 14.22 7.84 -0.82
N VAL A 130 14.24 9.14 -1.07
CA VAL A 130 13.25 10.08 -0.52
C VAL A 130 12.09 10.15 -1.49
N TYR A 131 10.89 9.84 -1.00
CA TYR A 131 9.63 9.93 -1.74
C TYR A 131 8.93 11.25 -1.45
N TYR A 132 8.36 11.87 -2.47
CA TYR A 132 7.54 13.07 -2.33
C TYR A 132 6.16 12.81 -2.93
N GLN A 133 5.14 12.80 -2.08
CA GLN A 133 3.76 12.64 -2.51
C GLN A 133 3.20 13.97 -3.00
N ILE A 134 2.59 13.96 -4.18
CA ILE A 134 1.99 15.13 -4.81
C ILE A 134 0.48 14.92 -4.97
N PHE A 135 -0.31 15.87 -4.47
CA PHE A 135 -1.70 16.05 -4.84
C PHE A 135 -1.74 16.97 -6.07
N PRO A 136 -1.92 16.46 -7.31
CA PRO A 136 -1.62 17.21 -8.53
C PRO A 136 -2.40 18.52 -8.65
N ASP A 137 -3.70 18.52 -8.33
CA ASP A 137 -4.56 19.70 -8.41
C ASP A 137 -4.07 20.88 -7.56
N ARG A 138 -3.35 20.59 -6.46
CA ARG A 138 -2.94 21.58 -5.44
C ARG A 138 -1.44 21.89 -5.49
N PHE A 139 -0.68 21.32 -6.44
CA PHE A 139 0.78 21.46 -6.43
C PHE A 139 1.29 22.66 -7.20
N TYR A 140 1.05 22.72 -8.51
CA TYR A 140 1.45 23.87 -9.34
C TYR A 140 0.68 23.91 -10.66
N LYS A 141 0.21 25.08 -11.01
CA LYS A 141 -0.53 25.35 -12.26
C LYS A 141 0.40 26.02 -13.28
N GLU A 142 0.84 25.28 -14.30
CA GLU A 142 1.65 25.84 -15.39
C GLU A 142 0.77 26.47 -16.49
N ARG A 143 -0.39 25.84 -16.75
CA ARG A 143 -1.35 26.33 -17.76
C ARG A 143 -2.79 26.14 -17.28
N THR A 144 -3.69 26.95 -17.83
CA THR A 144 -5.12 26.79 -17.57
C THR A 144 -5.70 25.76 -18.54
N LEU A 145 -6.40 24.75 -17.97
CA LEU A 145 -7.14 23.74 -18.71
C LEU A 145 -8.64 24.03 -18.55
N SER A 146 -9.41 23.90 -19.65
CA SER A 146 -10.85 24.18 -19.64
C SER A 146 -11.70 23.21 -18.89
N GLY A 147 -11.17 21.99 -18.67
CA GLY A 147 -11.94 20.86 -18.13
C GLY A 147 -12.95 20.29 -19.13
N GLU A 148 -12.78 20.53 -20.43
CA GLU A 148 -13.61 19.88 -21.44
C GLU A 148 -13.54 18.36 -21.30
N GLY A 149 -14.70 17.71 -21.26
CA GLY A 149 -14.83 16.27 -21.00
C GLY A 149 -14.84 15.87 -19.53
N LYS A 150 -14.64 16.79 -18.58
CA LYS A 150 -14.77 16.52 -17.14
C LYS A 150 -16.22 16.27 -16.75
N ILE A 151 -16.46 15.35 -15.80
CA ILE A 151 -17.81 15.08 -15.27
C ILE A 151 -18.32 16.29 -14.50
N PRO A 152 -19.44 16.91 -14.93
CA PRO A 152 -20.04 18.05 -14.23
C PRO A 152 -20.95 17.60 -13.05
N PRO A 153 -21.27 18.51 -12.09
CA PRO A 153 -20.77 19.88 -12.00
C PRO A 153 -19.39 19.95 -11.33
N PHE A 154 -18.62 20.96 -11.72
CA PHE A 154 -17.35 21.28 -11.06
C PHE A 154 -17.10 22.78 -11.06
N LYS A 155 -16.22 23.25 -10.17
CA LYS A 155 -15.81 24.64 -10.02
C LYS A 155 -14.28 24.72 -10.15
N ILE A 156 -13.78 25.72 -10.85
CA ILE A 156 -12.34 26.02 -10.89
C ILE A 156 -12.13 27.34 -10.13
N HIS A 157 -11.24 27.32 -9.13
CA HIS A 157 -10.83 28.51 -8.41
C HIS A 157 -9.95 29.39 -9.28
N GLU A 158 -10.14 30.69 -9.20
CA GLU A 158 -9.37 31.69 -9.96
C GLU A 158 -8.00 31.96 -9.33
N ASN A 159 -7.94 31.95 -7.97
CA ASN A 159 -6.74 32.26 -7.22
C ASN A 159 -6.27 31.09 -6.33
N GLU A 160 -4.96 30.93 -6.21
CA GLU A 160 -4.37 29.94 -5.27
C GLU A 160 -4.68 30.23 -3.81
N SER A 161 -5.01 31.48 -3.47
CA SER A 161 -5.38 31.93 -2.12
C SER A 161 -6.86 31.72 -1.79
N ASP A 162 -7.67 31.25 -2.74
CA ASP A 162 -9.08 30.98 -2.48
C ASP A 162 -9.23 29.87 -1.44
N THR A 163 -10.31 29.92 -0.67
CA THR A 163 -10.62 28.85 0.30
C THR A 163 -11.26 27.67 -0.44
N PRO A 164 -10.75 26.43 -0.24
CA PRO A 164 -11.42 25.24 -0.77
C PRO A 164 -12.86 25.10 -0.28
N ASP A 165 -13.73 24.51 -1.10
CA ASP A 165 -15.11 24.21 -0.72
C ASP A 165 -15.15 22.98 0.20
N TYR A 166 -15.01 23.18 1.51
CA TYR A 166 -14.93 22.11 2.52
C TYR A 166 -16.20 21.91 3.35
N LEU A 167 -17.16 22.82 3.21
CA LEU A 167 -18.44 22.72 3.92
C LEU A 167 -19.41 21.82 3.15
N PRO A 168 -20.25 21.07 3.88
CA PRO A 168 -21.31 20.29 3.26
C PRO A 168 -22.28 21.21 2.46
N ASP A 169 -22.80 20.65 1.36
CA ASP A 169 -23.92 21.26 0.63
C ASP A 169 -25.22 21.22 1.47
N PRO A 170 -26.35 21.79 0.97
CA PRO A 170 -27.63 21.74 1.68
C PRO A 170 -28.14 20.33 1.98
N ASP A 171 -27.70 19.32 1.23
CA ASP A 171 -28.02 17.92 1.44
C ASP A 171 -27.06 17.21 2.41
N GLY A 172 -26.11 17.94 2.98
CA GLY A 172 -25.12 17.43 3.93
C GLY A 172 -23.95 16.70 3.27
N LYS A 173 -23.72 16.86 1.95
CA LYS A 173 -22.68 16.19 1.20
C LYS A 173 -21.49 17.09 0.93
N ILE A 174 -20.28 16.54 1.04
CA ILE A 174 -19.04 17.19 0.59
C ILE A 174 -18.71 16.60 -0.78
N LEU A 175 -18.82 17.44 -1.83
CA LEU A 175 -18.72 16.97 -3.21
C LEU A 175 -17.29 16.80 -3.71
N ASN A 176 -16.32 17.50 -3.11
CA ASN A 176 -14.92 17.47 -3.52
C ASN A 176 -14.73 17.79 -5.02
N ASN A 177 -15.53 18.70 -5.57
CA ASN A 177 -15.58 19.03 -6.99
C ASN A 177 -15.09 20.45 -7.29
N ASP A 178 -14.32 21.03 -6.39
CA ASP A 178 -13.61 22.28 -6.53
C ASP A 178 -12.14 22.04 -6.88
N PHE A 179 -11.62 22.75 -7.86
CA PHE A 179 -10.29 22.56 -8.41
C PHE A 179 -9.49 23.86 -8.41
N PHE A 180 -8.17 23.75 -8.17
CA PHE A 180 -7.23 24.89 -8.27
C PHE A 180 -6.43 24.86 -9.57
N GLY A 181 -6.51 23.76 -10.31
CA GLY A 181 -5.96 23.63 -11.65
C GLY A 181 -4.47 23.33 -11.71
N GLY A 182 -3.87 22.85 -10.62
CA GLY A 182 -2.56 22.20 -10.69
C GLY A 182 -2.61 21.03 -11.67
N ASN A 183 -1.52 20.81 -12.43
CA ASN A 183 -1.53 19.88 -13.55
C ASN A 183 -0.18 19.21 -13.79
N LEU A 184 -0.14 18.20 -14.68
CA LEU A 184 1.06 17.41 -14.95
C LEU A 184 2.21 18.27 -15.51
N ALA A 185 1.91 19.24 -16.39
CA ALA A 185 2.90 20.20 -16.86
C ALA A 185 3.48 21.05 -15.72
N GLY A 186 2.65 21.37 -14.73
CA GLY A 186 3.09 22.08 -13.53
C GLY A 186 4.05 21.25 -12.68
N ILE A 187 3.80 19.95 -12.54
CA ILE A 187 4.70 19.04 -11.84
C ILE A 187 6.04 18.96 -12.59
N GLU A 188 6.00 18.80 -13.92
CA GLU A 188 7.19 18.79 -14.77
C GLU A 188 8.02 20.07 -14.58
N LYS A 189 7.38 21.24 -14.57
CA LYS A 189 8.03 22.54 -14.32
C LYS A 189 8.74 22.61 -12.97
N LYS A 190 8.25 21.88 -11.97
CA LYS A 190 8.80 21.84 -10.60
C LYS A 190 9.86 20.76 -10.38
N LEU A 191 10.23 19.95 -11.37
CA LEU A 191 11.28 18.93 -11.22
C LEU A 191 12.63 19.50 -10.74
N PRO A 192 13.10 20.68 -11.17
CA PRO A 192 14.34 21.25 -10.61
C PRO A 192 14.26 21.50 -9.11
N TYR A 193 13.14 22.00 -8.60
CA TYR A 193 12.88 22.19 -7.18
C TYR A 193 12.88 20.85 -6.42
N LEU A 194 12.20 19.81 -6.94
CA LEU A 194 12.19 18.49 -6.33
C LEU A 194 13.59 17.86 -6.31
N LYS A 195 14.38 18.08 -7.36
CA LYS A 195 15.78 17.62 -7.43
C LYS A 195 16.65 18.30 -6.38
N GLU A 196 16.50 19.61 -6.19
CA GLU A 196 17.21 20.37 -5.16
C GLU A 196 16.89 19.87 -3.75
N LEU A 197 15.64 19.46 -3.50
CA LEU A 197 15.23 18.80 -2.25
C LEU A 197 15.79 17.39 -2.08
N GLY A 198 16.46 16.82 -3.08
CA GLY A 198 17.00 15.46 -3.03
C GLY A 198 15.95 14.36 -3.23
N ILE A 199 14.79 14.70 -3.81
CA ILE A 199 13.73 13.73 -4.10
C ILE A 199 14.22 12.74 -5.16
N LYS A 200 13.93 11.46 -4.92
CA LYS A 200 14.23 10.35 -5.84
C LYS A 200 12.98 9.75 -6.46
N VAL A 201 11.88 9.74 -5.73
CA VAL A 201 10.62 9.17 -6.21
C VAL A 201 9.48 10.17 -6.02
N ILE A 202 8.76 10.42 -7.09
CA ILE A 202 7.53 11.21 -7.10
C ILE A 202 6.37 10.21 -7.02
N TYR A 203 5.58 10.29 -5.95
CA TYR A 203 4.33 9.54 -5.81
C TYR A 203 3.17 10.47 -6.16
N LEU A 204 2.45 10.17 -7.21
CA LEU A 204 1.29 10.97 -7.63
C LEU A 204 0.01 10.39 -7.01
N ASN A 205 -0.73 11.20 -6.24
CA ASN A 205 -2.13 10.91 -5.96
C ASN A 205 -2.87 10.67 -7.29
N PRO A 206 -4.03 9.99 -7.29
CA PRO A 206 -4.65 9.53 -8.52
C PRO A 206 -4.72 10.60 -9.63
N ILE A 207 -4.30 10.22 -10.84
CA ILE A 207 -4.32 11.07 -12.03
C ILE A 207 -5.41 10.68 -13.02
N PHE A 208 -6.06 9.53 -12.79
CA PHE A 208 -7.06 9.00 -13.71
C PHE A 208 -8.32 9.85 -13.74
N PHE A 209 -9.04 9.78 -14.86
CA PHE A 209 -10.31 10.45 -15.03
C PHE A 209 -11.28 10.08 -13.89
N ALA A 210 -11.85 11.09 -13.24
CA ALA A 210 -12.73 10.95 -12.07
C ALA A 210 -13.68 12.14 -11.97
N TYR A 211 -14.63 12.11 -11.03
CA TYR A 211 -15.47 13.27 -10.72
C TYR A 211 -14.75 14.24 -9.77
N SER A 212 -14.21 13.72 -8.66
CA SER A 212 -13.66 14.54 -7.58
C SER A 212 -12.27 15.13 -7.87
N ASN A 213 -11.90 16.09 -7.06
CA ASN A 213 -10.57 16.73 -7.09
C ASN A 213 -9.46 15.79 -6.62
N HIS A 214 -9.76 14.85 -5.73
CA HIS A 214 -8.82 13.84 -5.22
C HIS A 214 -8.69 12.62 -6.14
N ARG A 215 -9.65 12.36 -7.02
CA ARG A 215 -9.67 11.30 -8.05
C ARG A 215 -9.64 9.87 -7.52
N TYR A 216 -9.89 9.67 -6.22
CA TYR A 216 -10.05 8.32 -5.66
C TYR A 216 -11.33 7.62 -6.15
N ASP A 217 -12.28 8.35 -6.69
CA ASP A 217 -13.49 7.88 -7.36
C ASP A 217 -13.26 7.68 -8.88
N THR A 218 -12.27 6.86 -9.22
CA THR A 218 -11.86 6.63 -10.61
C THR A 218 -13.04 6.32 -11.52
N ALA A 219 -13.16 7.09 -12.59
CA ALA A 219 -14.20 6.93 -13.64
C ALA A 219 -13.67 6.15 -14.86
N ASP A 220 -12.41 6.33 -15.23
CA ASP A 220 -11.76 5.59 -16.30
C ASP A 220 -10.25 5.46 -16.02
N TYR A 221 -9.77 4.23 -15.82
CA TYR A 221 -8.37 3.93 -15.50
C TYR A 221 -7.41 4.17 -16.67
N LEU A 222 -7.92 4.22 -17.91
CA LEU A 222 -7.11 4.38 -19.12
C LEU A 222 -7.06 5.83 -19.62
N LYS A 223 -7.54 6.80 -18.81
CA LYS A 223 -7.52 8.22 -19.17
C LYS A 223 -6.96 9.08 -18.07
N VAL A 224 -6.13 10.05 -18.45
CA VAL A 224 -5.78 11.17 -17.57
C VAL A 224 -7.00 12.06 -17.37
N ASP A 225 -7.18 12.58 -16.15
CA ASP A 225 -8.23 13.55 -15.85
C ASP A 225 -8.02 14.84 -16.68
N PRO A 226 -9.05 15.38 -17.38
CA PRO A 226 -8.91 16.54 -18.25
C PRO A 226 -8.37 17.81 -17.57
N LEU A 227 -8.55 17.95 -16.26
CA LEU A 227 -7.99 19.06 -15.48
C LEU A 227 -6.51 18.85 -15.10
N LEU A 228 -5.95 17.67 -15.36
CA LEU A 228 -4.51 17.42 -15.17
C LEU A 228 -3.72 17.46 -16.47
N GLY A 229 -4.36 17.25 -17.60
CA GLY A 229 -3.72 17.21 -18.91
C GLY A 229 -4.10 16.00 -19.74
N THR A 230 -3.14 15.53 -20.52
CA THR A 230 -3.27 14.39 -21.44
C THR A 230 -2.26 13.30 -21.08
N GLU A 231 -2.37 12.13 -21.71
CA GLU A 231 -1.39 11.08 -21.61
C GLU A 231 0.00 11.53 -22.11
N ASN A 232 0.05 12.35 -23.16
CA ASN A 232 1.31 12.92 -23.61
C ASN A 232 1.96 13.83 -22.56
N ASP A 233 1.16 14.57 -21.77
CA ASP A 233 1.68 15.36 -20.66
C ASP A 233 2.25 14.45 -19.55
N PHE A 234 1.63 13.30 -19.31
CA PHE A 234 2.14 12.31 -18.37
C PHE A 234 3.45 11.70 -18.85
N SER A 235 3.52 11.26 -20.11
CA SER A 235 4.75 10.71 -20.68
C SER A 235 5.89 11.73 -20.68
N SER A 236 5.60 13.03 -21.00
CA SER A 236 6.57 14.12 -20.91
C SER A 236 7.12 14.30 -19.50
N LEU A 237 6.23 14.30 -18.50
CA LEU A 237 6.62 14.37 -17.09
C LEU A 237 7.53 13.18 -16.69
N CYS A 238 7.19 11.96 -17.08
CA CYS A 238 7.99 10.79 -16.78
C CYS A 238 9.39 10.88 -17.42
N ASP A 239 9.47 11.24 -18.71
CA ASP A 239 10.73 11.41 -19.42
C ASP A 239 11.62 12.49 -18.77
N ALA A 240 11.03 13.61 -18.37
CA ALA A 240 11.74 14.68 -17.70
C ALA A 240 12.21 14.29 -16.29
N ALA A 241 11.39 13.56 -15.56
CA ALA A 241 11.73 13.00 -14.24
C ALA A 241 12.91 12.02 -14.35
N HIS A 242 12.86 11.09 -15.30
CA HIS A 242 13.94 10.12 -15.55
C HIS A 242 15.27 10.82 -15.91
N LYS A 243 15.23 11.82 -16.81
CA LYS A 243 16.40 12.66 -17.15
C LYS A 243 16.97 13.41 -15.94
N SER A 244 16.11 13.70 -14.96
CA SER A 244 16.51 14.36 -13.70
C SER A 244 16.98 13.37 -12.62
N GLY A 245 16.93 12.05 -12.89
CA GLY A 245 17.30 10.99 -11.96
C GLY A 245 16.23 10.67 -10.93
N MET A 246 14.96 10.91 -11.25
CA MET A 246 13.78 10.61 -10.44
C MET A 246 12.91 9.53 -11.10
N ARG A 247 12.10 8.84 -10.31
CA ARG A 247 11.09 7.86 -10.72
C ARG A 247 9.68 8.39 -10.41
N VAL A 248 8.69 7.92 -11.17
CA VAL A 248 7.29 8.30 -11.02
C VAL A 248 6.43 7.09 -10.69
N ILE A 249 5.76 7.11 -9.53
CA ILE A 249 4.84 6.07 -9.07
C ILE A 249 3.42 6.62 -9.07
N LEU A 250 2.47 5.84 -9.58
CA LEU A 250 1.06 6.16 -9.61
C LEU A 250 0.31 5.56 -8.43
N ASP A 251 -0.72 6.26 -7.98
CA ASP A 251 -1.67 5.74 -6.98
C ASP A 251 -2.67 4.79 -7.67
N GLY A 252 -2.54 3.49 -7.41
CA GLY A 252 -3.38 2.44 -7.96
C GLY A 252 -4.59 2.14 -7.08
N VAL A 253 -5.68 2.88 -7.27
CA VAL A 253 -6.93 2.67 -6.51
C VAL A 253 -7.77 1.60 -7.17
N PHE A 254 -7.51 0.33 -6.85
CA PHE A 254 -8.12 -0.82 -7.51
C PHE A 254 -9.16 -1.58 -6.67
N SER A 255 -9.46 -1.12 -5.44
CA SER A 255 -10.46 -1.74 -4.56
C SER A 255 -11.90 -1.28 -4.82
N HIS A 256 -12.07 -0.14 -5.49
CA HIS A 256 -13.37 0.46 -5.82
C HIS A 256 -13.24 1.39 -7.04
N THR A 257 -14.37 1.76 -7.62
CA THR A 257 -14.47 2.76 -8.68
C THR A 257 -15.38 3.91 -8.25
N GLY A 258 -15.44 4.96 -9.05
CA GLY A 258 -16.48 5.97 -8.89
C GLY A 258 -17.87 5.44 -9.30
N VAL A 259 -18.91 5.91 -8.64
CA VAL A 259 -20.29 5.60 -8.99
C VAL A 259 -20.64 6.06 -10.42
N ASP A 260 -20.00 7.11 -10.90
CA ASP A 260 -20.08 7.67 -12.26
C ASP A 260 -18.89 7.21 -13.14
N SER A 261 -18.38 5.98 -12.92
CA SER A 261 -17.35 5.39 -13.79
C SER A 261 -17.96 4.74 -15.03
N VAL A 262 -17.17 4.58 -16.09
CA VAL A 262 -17.56 3.80 -17.28
C VAL A 262 -17.87 2.34 -16.93
N TYR A 263 -17.36 1.85 -15.80
CA TYR A 263 -17.51 0.48 -15.30
C TYR A 263 -18.81 0.27 -14.52
N PHE A 264 -19.17 1.20 -13.61
CA PHE A 264 -20.35 1.09 -12.76
C PHE A 264 -21.56 1.84 -13.34
N ASP A 265 -21.41 3.12 -13.66
CA ASP A 265 -22.34 4.00 -14.38
C ASP A 265 -23.75 4.05 -13.81
N LYS A 266 -23.87 4.34 -12.51
CA LYS A 266 -25.19 4.41 -11.82
C LYS A 266 -26.11 5.46 -12.43
N ASN A 267 -25.55 6.57 -12.87
CA ASN A 267 -26.29 7.71 -13.41
C ASN A 267 -26.44 7.69 -14.95
N ASN A 268 -26.09 6.56 -15.59
CA ASN A 268 -26.24 6.34 -17.03
C ASN A 268 -25.54 7.42 -17.89
N ARG A 269 -24.35 7.81 -17.50
CA ARG A 269 -23.57 8.81 -18.24
C ARG A 269 -22.86 8.23 -19.47
N PHE A 270 -22.52 6.93 -19.39
CA PHE A 270 -21.72 6.22 -20.41
C PHE A 270 -22.51 5.12 -21.13
N GLY A 271 -23.62 4.67 -20.56
CA GLY A 271 -24.59 3.78 -21.22
C GLY A 271 -24.30 2.28 -21.13
N ASN A 272 -23.12 1.85 -20.61
CA ASN A 272 -22.76 0.42 -20.59
C ASN A 272 -22.23 -0.08 -19.23
N GLY A 273 -22.40 0.67 -18.17
CA GLY A 273 -21.95 0.31 -16.84
C GLY A 273 -22.77 -0.82 -16.19
N ALA A 274 -22.17 -1.43 -15.18
CA ALA A 274 -22.71 -2.63 -14.49
C ALA A 274 -24.02 -2.39 -13.71
N TYR A 275 -24.28 -1.14 -13.29
CA TYR A 275 -25.42 -0.88 -12.39
C TYR A 275 -26.78 -1.01 -13.10
N LEU A 276 -26.90 -0.50 -14.31
CA LEU A 276 -28.16 -0.50 -15.07
C LEU A 276 -28.21 -1.60 -16.15
N ASN A 277 -27.07 -2.07 -16.65
CA ASN A 277 -27.00 -3.03 -17.74
C ASN A 277 -26.62 -4.43 -17.22
N GLU A 278 -27.58 -5.35 -17.23
CA GLU A 278 -27.32 -6.75 -16.82
C GLU A 278 -26.34 -7.48 -17.73
N ASN A 279 -26.20 -7.04 -18.98
CA ASN A 279 -25.26 -7.59 -19.97
C ASN A 279 -23.94 -6.80 -20.04
N SER A 280 -23.69 -5.91 -19.10
CA SER A 280 -22.43 -5.17 -19.05
C SER A 280 -21.24 -6.10 -18.91
N PRO A 281 -20.14 -5.89 -19.65
CA PRO A 281 -18.90 -6.66 -19.48
C PRO A 281 -18.31 -6.51 -18.07
N TYR A 282 -18.70 -5.48 -17.36
CA TYR A 282 -18.27 -5.17 -15.99
C TYR A 282 -19.21 -5.74 -14.90
N LYS A 283 -20.26 -6.47 -15.27
CA LYS A 283 -21.27 -6.93 -14.30
C LYS A 283 -20.68 -7.82 -13.21
N SER A 284 -19.73 -8.68 -13.54
CA SER A 284 -19.04 -9.57 -12.61
C SER A 284 -18.05 -8.86 -11.66
N TRP A 285 -17.75 -7.59 -11.94
CA TRP A 285 -16.85 -6.81 -11.10
C TRP A 285 -17.50 -6.37 -9.80
N TYR A 286 -18.82 -6.36 -9.72
CA TYR A 286 -19.57 -5.84 -8.57
C TYR A 286 -20.53 -6.89 -8.03
N LYS A 287 -20.78 -6.82 -6.72
CA LYS A 287 -21.78 -7.65 -6.05
C LYS A 287 -23.03 -6.83 -5.80
N PHE A 288 -24.16 -7.25 -6.41
CA PHE A 288 -25.45 -6.61 -6.25
C PHE A 288 -26.38 -7.45 -5.38
N GLY A 289 -27.13 -6.80 -4.47
CA GLY A 289 -28.29 -7.38 -3.82
C GLY A 289 -29.50 -7.42 -4.74
N SER A 290 -30.57 -8.14 -4.33
CA SER A 290 -31.83 -8.23 -5.08
C SER A 290 -32.54 -6.89 -5.22
N ASP A 291 -32.28 -5.96 -4.32
CA ASP A 291 -32.79 -4.58 -4.30
C ASP A 291 -31.88 -3.58 -5.02
N LYS A 292 -30.90 -4.08 -5.79
CA LYS A 292 -29.81 -3.29 -6.41
C LYS A 292 -28.88 -2.57 -5.43
N SER A 293 -28.90 -2.93 -4.15
CA SER A 293 -27.85 -2.52 -3.22
C SER A 293 -26.50 -3.07 -3.65
N TYR A 294 -25.42 -2.43 -3.23
CA TYR A 294 -24.07 -2.85 -3.54
C TYR A 294 -23.14 -2.52 -2.37
N THR A 295 -22.05 -3.26 -2.25
CA THR A 295 -21.02 -2.97 -1.27
C THR A 295 -20.25 -1.72 -1.70
N SER A 296 -20.07 -0.78 -0.78
CA SER A 296 -19.29 0.44 -1.00
C SER A 296 -18.14 0.55 -0.01
N TRP A 297 -17.08 1.22 -0.42
CA TRP A 297 -15.87 1.42 0.37
C TRP A 297 -16.20 2.27 1.61
N TRP A 298 -16.03 1.70 2.79
CA TRP A 298 -16.39 2.30 4.09
C TRP A 298 -17.84 2.80 4.19
N GLY A 299 -18.76 2.25 3.42
CA GLY A 299 -20.16 2.70 3.40
C GLY A 299 -20.40 3.98 2.60
N ILE A 300 -19.42 4.44 1.82
CA ILE A 300 -19.54 5.64 0.98
C ILE A 300 -20.18 5.25 -0.36
N ASP A 301 -21.45 5.58 -0.55
CA ASP A 301 -22.25 5.17 -1.70
C ASP A 301 -21.69 5.58 -3.07
N THR A 302 -20.84 6.60 -3.11
CA THR A 302 -20.19 7.04 -4.34
C THR A 302 -18.97 6.20 -4.74
N LEU A 303 -18.59 5.21 -3.91
CA LEU A 303 -17.41 4.37 -4.10
C LEU A 303 -17.75 2.87 -4.10
N PRO A 304 -18.41 2.35 -5.16
CA PRO A 304 -18.73 0.92 -5.25
C PRO A 304 -17.47 0.05 -5.25
N CYS A 305 -17.42 -0.91 -4.31
CA CYS A 305 -16.32 -1.88 -4.23
C CYS A 305 -16.35 -2.83 -5.40
N VAL A 306 -15.17 -3.18 -5.90
CA VAL A 306 -14.99 -4.22 -6.91
C VAL A 306 -14.75 -5.58 -6.25
N ASN A 307 -14.97 -6.63 -7.02
CA ASN A 307 -14.56 -7.98 -6.69
C ASN A 307 -13.16 -8.20 -7.27
N GLU A 308 -12.13 -7.98 -6.47
CA GLU A 308 -10.73 -8.07 -6.88
C GLU A 308 -10.34 -9.49 -7.33
N LEU A 309 -11.16 -10.50 -7.02
CA LEU A 309 -10.97 -11.89 -7.46
C LEU A 309 -11.72 -12.20 -8.77
N SER A 310 -12.44 -11.23 -9.37
CA SER A 310 -13.04 -11.40 -10.69
C SER A 310 -11.94 -11.50 -11.75
N LYS A 311 -11.89 -12.64 -12.48
CA LYS A 311 -10.86 -12.86 -13.50
C LYS A 311 -10.81 -11.76 -14.56
N SER A 312 -11.98 -11.29 -15.03
CA SER A 312 -12.04 -10.20 -16.01
C SER A 312 -11.55 -8.86 -15.43
N PHE A 313 -11.68 -8.64 -14.12
CA PHE A 313 -11.13 -7.46 -13.46
C PHE A 313 -9.61 -7.57 -13.31
N THR A 314 -9.10 -8.73 -12.84
CA THR A 314 -7.65 -8.91 -12.72
C THR A 314 -6.94 -8.88 -14.07
N ASP A 315 -7.57 -9.44 -15.12
CA ASP A 315 -7.05 -9.32 -16.49
C ASP A 315 -6.96 -7.86 -16.93
N PHE A 316 -8.03 -7.10 -16.73
CA PHE A 316 -8.07 -5.68 -17.09
C PHE A 316 -7.05 -4.84 -16.32
N ILE A 317 -6.86 -5.10 -15.02
CA ILE A 317 -5.95 -4.30 -14.19
C ILE A 317 -4.49 -4.71 -14.38
N ILE A 318 -4.18 -6.04 -14.39
CA ILE A 318 -2.79 -6.51 -14.18
C ILE A 318 -2.36 -7.65 -15.10
N ASP A 319 -3.23 -8.65 -15.40
CA ASP A 319 -2.79 -9.93 -15.99
C ASP A 319 -2.65 -9.90 -17.50
N SER A 320 -3.39 -9.03 -18.22
CA SER A 320 -3.33 -8.91 -19.68
C SER A 320 -2.15 -8.04 -20.13
N GLU A 321 -1.68 -8.27 -21.36
CA GLU A 321 -0.64 -7.44 -21.99
C GLU A 321 -1.10 -6.00 -22.23
N ASP A 322 -2.40 -5.79 -22.37
CA ASP A 322 -3.07 -4.48 -22.52
C ASP A 322 -3.74 -4.00 -21.23
N SER A 323 -3.34 -4.55 -20.09
CA SER A 323 -3.85 -4.15 -18.77
C SER A 323 -3.56 -2.69 -18.43
N VAL A 324 -4.30 -2.15 -17.47
CA VAL A 324 -4.09 -0.80 -16.93
C VAL A 324 -2.64 -0.61 -16.47
N VAL A 325 -2.08 -1.60 -15.76
CA VAL A 325 -0.68 -1.55 -15.30
C VAL A 325 0.28 -1.51 -16.48
N ALA A 326 0.10 -2.40 -17.47
CA ALA A 326 0.95 -2.44 -18.67
C ALA A 326 0.88 -1.12 -19.45
N HIS A 327 -0.33 -0.56 -19.64
CA HIS A 327 -0.55 0.71 -20.33
C HIS A 327 0.26 1.85 -19.69
N TRP A 328 0.13 2.04 -18.37
CA TRP A 328 0.82 3.16 -17.70
C TRP A 328 2.32 2.95 -17.53
N LEU A 329 2.79 1.70 -17.41
CA LEU A 329 4.22 1.41 -17.48
C LEU A 329 4.79 1.73 -18.86
N ALA A 330 4.06 1.42 -19.94
CA ALA A 330 4.44 1.80 -21.32
C ALA A 330 4.42 3.32 -21.52
N ALA A 331 3.52 4.05 -20.85
CA ALA A 331 3.47 5.51 -20.86
C ALA A 331 4.59 6.18 -20.03
N GLY A 332 5.37 5.41 -19.26
CA GLY A 332 6.54 5.88 -18.52
C GLY A 332 6.48 5.81 -17.01
N ALA A 333 5.40 5.29 -16.40
CA ALA A 333 5.36 5.06 -14.96
C ALA A 333 6.41 4.02 -14.53
N ASP A 334 6.97 4.16 -13.33
CA ASP A 334 7.93 3.22 -12.74
C ASP A 334 7.25 2.21 -11.80
N GLY A 335 5.95 2.37 -11.52
CA GLY A 335 5.18 1.48 -10.66
C GLY A 335 3.89 2.09 -10.11
N PHE A 336 3.29 1.33 -9.19
CA PHE A 336 2.01 1.66 -8.54
C PHE A 336 2.11 1.49 -7.03
#